data_dedf5c64d2eb78fc551762822090bdda
#
_entry.id   dedf5c64d2eb78fc551762822090bdda
#
_cell.length_a   1.000
_cell.length_b   1.000
_cell.length_c   1.000
_cell.angle_alpha   90.00
_cell.angle_beta   90.00
_cell.angle_gamma   90.00
#
_symmetry.space_group_name_H-M   'P 1'
#
loop_
_entity.id
_entity.type
_entity.pdbx_description
1 polymer ?
#
loop_
_entity_poly.entity_id
_entity_poly.type
_entity_poly.pdbx_seq_one_letter_code
_entity_poly.pdbx_strand_id
1 'polypeptide(L)'
;MKTLLEIYNRYYNHKTGWPDKNTVHSYLPVYEEILKPYRRKRDANILEIGLMSGESLRMWTEYFSGNVFGIDCSIKPIDGKADLTKAIEDGLYISIGDATNPRDIERYYEGLKFDVVIDDGSHNIEDQVKTHYILKDYMAEGSIYIIEDIQDIDAKKHLFWEGEIIDRRHIKNRYDDVLVIYRK
;
A
#
# COMPACT_ATOMS: atom_id res chain seq x y z
N MET A 1 3.97 -3.63 -22.90
CA MET A 1 3.40 -3.60 -21.53
C MET A 1 3.48 -2.14 -21.08
N LYS A 2 2.41 -1.60 -20.50
CA LYS A 2 2.41 -0.22 -20.03
C LYS A 2 3.38 -0.07 -18.85
N THR A 3 4.04 1.07 -18.74
CA THR A 3 4.80 1.44 -17.54
C THR A 3 3.86 1.70 -16.37
N LEU A 4 4.38 1.69 -15.14
CA LEU A 4 3.56 2.06 -13.98
C LEU A 4 3.05 3.50 -14.07
N LEU A 5 3.85 4.41 -14.65
CA LEU A 5 3.43 5.81 -14.88
C LEU A 5 2.25 5.90 -15.88
N GLU A 6 2.25 5.11 -16.96
CA GLU A 6 1.13 5.08 -17.91
C GLU A 6 -0.15 4.54 -17.27
N ILE A 7 -0.02 3.56 -16.38
CA ILE A 7 -1.16 3.01 -15.62
C ILE A 7 -1.62 4.05 -14.59
N TYR A 8 -0.71 4.62 -13.81
CA TYR A 8 -1.00 5.68 -12.84
C TYR A 8 -1.81 6.82 -13.46
N ASN A 9 -1.37 7.36 -14.61
CA ASN A 9 -2.04 8.46 -15.29
C ASN A 9 -3.47 8.14 -15.73
N ARG A 10 -3.82 6.86 -15.90
CA ARG A 10 -5.18 6.40 -16.20
C ARG A 10 -6.11 6.52 -14.99
N TYR A 11 -5.59 6.19 -13.80
CA TYR A 11 -6.38 6.14 -12.57
C TYR A 11 -6.28 7.41 -11.74
N TYR A 12 -5.35 8.31 -12.08
CA TYR A 12 -5.24 9.58 -11.37
C TYR A 12 -6.51 10.42 -11.53
N ASN A 13 -7.12 10.72 -10.40
CA ASN A 13 -8.35 11.51 -10.34
C ASN A 13 -8.03 12.98 -10.03
N HIS A 14 -8.11 13.85 -11.03
CA HIS A 14 -7.80 15.27 -10.90
C HIS A 14 -8.69 16.02 -9.88
N LYS A 15 -9.85 15.46 -9.50
CA LYS A 15 -10.74 16.09 -8.52
C LYS A 15 -10.35 15.77 -7.08
N THR A 16 -9.92 14.54 -6.83
CA THR A 16 -9.50 14.07 -5.51
C THR A 16 -8.01 14.23 -5.28
N GLY A 17 -7.19 14.20 -6.32
CA GLY A 17 -5.73 14.17 -6.25
C GLY A 17 -5.15 12.77 -6.05
N TRP A 18 -5.98 11.71 -6.07
CA TRP A 18 -5.56 10.33 -5.81
C TRP A 18 -5.50 9.47 -7.09
N PRO A 19 -4.67 8.40 -7.05
CA PRO A 19 -3.64 8.14 -6.03
C PRO A 19 -2.58 9.24 -6.04
N ASP A 20 -2.00 9.55 -4.90
CA ASP A 20 -1.06 10.66 -4.75
C ASP A 20 0.44 10.26 -4.91
N LYS A 21 0.69 8.99 -5.14
CA LYS A 21 2.01 8.32 -5.20
C LYS A 21 3.00 8.92 -6.22
N ASN A 22 2.53 9.80 -7.13
CA ASN A 22 3.38 10.52 -8.09
C ASN A 22 3.16 12.05 -8.11
N THR A 23 2.05 12.54 -7.58
CA THR A 23 1.73 13.98 -7.55
C THR A 23 2.18 14.64 -6.26
N VAL A 24 1.75 14.12 -5.13
CA VAL A 24 2.12 14.57 -3.79
C VAL A 24 3.45 13.94 -3.39
N HIS A 25 3.55 12.62 -3.50
CA HIS A 25 4.75 11.84 -3.20
C HIS A 25 5.55 11.51 -4.47
N SER A 26 6.76 11.00 -4.33
CA SER A 26 7.65 10.68 -5.43
C SER A 26 7.93 9.17 -5.56
N TYR A 27 6.96 8.33 -5.19
CA TYR A 27 7.16 6.88 -5.02
C TYR A 27 7.20 6.08 -6.33
N LEU A 28 6.54 6.54 -7.39
CA LEU A 28 6.39 5.76 -8.61
C LEU A 28 7.67 5.18 -9.20
N PRO A 29 8.79 5.93 -9.30
CA PRO A 29 10.05 5.36 -9.81
C PRO A 29 10.61 4.25 -8.92
N VAL A 30 10.44 4.36 -7.61
CA VAL A 30 10.85 3.31 -6.66
C VAL A 30 9.98 2.07 -6.88
N TYR A 31 8.67 2.24 -6.94
CA TYR A 31 7.74 1.14 -7.19
C TYR A 31 7.98 0.42 -8.52
N GLU A 32 8.23 1.15 -9.61
CA GLU A 32 8.53 0.53 -10.92
C GLU A 32 9.76 -0.39 -10.84
N GLU A 33 10.75 -0.06 -10.01
CA GLU A 33 11.96 -0.85 -9.80
C GLU A 33 11.71 -2.05 -8.90
N ILE A 34 11.20 -1.82 -7.68
CA ILE A 34 11.12 -2.86 -6.65
C ILE A 34 9.98 -3.86 -6.87
N LEU A 35 8.89 -3.46 -7.55
CA LEU A 35 7.74 -4.33 -7.82
C LEU A 35 7.86 -5.14 -9.11
N LYS A 36 8.86 -4.84 -9.95
CA LYS A 36 9.08 -5.53 -11.23
C LYS A 36 9.15 -7.06 -11.12
N PRO A 37 9.78 -7.67 -10.09
CA PRO A 37 9.82 -9.14 -9.94
C PRO A 37 8.44 -9.77 -9.78
N TYR A 38 7.50 -9.06 -9.13
CA TYR A 38 6.15 -9.58 -8.80
C TYR A 38 5.14 -9.34 -9.91
N ARG A 39 5.40 -8.41 -10.81
CA ARG A 39 4.45 -7.92 -11.81
C ARG A 39 3.81 -9.00 -12.67
N ARG A 40 4.58 -10.02 -13.06
CA ARG A 40 4.15 -11.11 -13.96
C ARG A 40 3.85 -12.42 -13.22
N LYS A 41 4.02 -12.46 -11.92
CA LYS A 41 3.75 -13.62 -11.09
C LYS A 41 2.24 -13.79 -10.95
N ARG A 42 1.64 -14.77 -11.69
CA ARG A 42 0.18 -14.95 -11.77
C ARG A 42 -0.46 -15.46 -10.47
N ASP A 43 0.32 -16.13 -9.65
CA ASP A 43 -0.05 -16.65 -8.33
C ASP A 43 0.35 -15.72 -7.19
N ALA A 44 0.90 -14.54 -7.49
CA ALA A 44 1.22 -13.56 -6.48
C ALA A 44 -0.06 -13.02 -5.81
N ASN A 45 0.02 -12.84 -4.50
CA ASN A 45 -0.98 -12.13 -3.73
C ASN A 45 -0.41 -10.77 -3.29
N ILE A 46 -1.12 -9.73 -3.62
CA ILE A 46 -0.76 -8.34 -3.32
C ILE A 46 -1.82 -7.77 -2.36
N LEU A 47 -1.42 -7.16 -1.26
CA LEU A 47 -2.30 -6.48 -0.32
C LEU A 47 -1.98 -4.99 -0.27
N GLU A 48 -3.00 -4.14 -0.39
CA GLU A 48 -2.93 -2.72 -0.07
C GLU A 48 -3.76 -2.43 1.18
N ILE A 49 -3.18 -1.68 2.11
CA ILE A 49 -3.80 -1.22 3.36
C ILE A 49 -4.02 0.28 3.23
N GLY A 50 -5.25 0.74 3.51
CA GLY A 50 -5.63 2.13 3.27
C GLY A 50 -5.98 2.37 1.80
N LEU A 51 -7.27 2.51 1.50
CA LEU A 51 -7.75 2.45 0.12
C LEU A 51 -8.35 3.76 -0.36
N MET A 52 -8.74 4.65 0.55
CA MET A 52 -9.46 5.87 0.22
C MET A 52 -10.69 5.60 -0.67
N SER A 53 -10.63 5.96 -1.98
CA SER A 53 -11.70 5.65 -2.95
C SER A 53 -11.32 4.51 -3.93
N GLY A 54 -10.20 3.84 -3.69
CA GLY A 54 -9.76 2.65 -4.42
C GLY A 54 -9.06 2.92 -5.76
N GLU A 55 -8.62 4.16 -6.03
CA GLU A 55 -7.90 4.48 -7.26
C GLU A 55 -6.54 3.75 -7.33
N SER A 56 -5.80 3.70 -6.22
CA SER A 56 -4.54 2.95 -6.12
C SER A 56 -4.76 1.44 -6.29
N LEU A 57 -5.80 0.89 -5.65
CA LEU A 57 -6.13 -0.53 -5.78
C LEU A 57 -6.46 -0.90 -7.23
N ARG A 58 -7.20 -0.04 -7.98
CA ARG A 58 -7.46 -0.22 -9.42
C ARG A 58 -6.16 -0.18 -10.24
N MET A 59 -5.26 0.74 -9.91
CA MET A 59 -3.94 0.85 -10.53
C MET A 59 -3.14 -0.44 -10.34
N TRP A 60 -3.12 -1.00 -9.13
CA TRP A 60 -2.43 -2.26 -8.83
C TRP A 60 -3.07 -3.44 -9.56
N THR A 61 -4.40 -3.50 -9.66
CA THR A 61 -5.11 -4.55 -10.41
C THR A 61 -4.75 -4.55 -11.92
N GLU A 62 -4.43 -3.40 -12.50
CA GLU A 62 -3.91 -3.34 -13.88
C GLU A 62 -2.40 -3.63 -13.95
N TYR A 63 -1.64 -3.28 -12.91
CA TYR A 63 -0.19 -3.45 -12.91
C TYR A 63 0.24 -4.89 -12.70
N PHE A 64 -0.36 -5.61 -11.75
CA PHE A 64 -0.02 -6.99 -11.41
C PHE A 64 -0.85 -8.00 -12.20
N SER A 65 -0.25 -9.16 -12.49
CA SER A 65 -0.96 -10.30 -13.11
C SER A 65 -1.57 -11.26 -12.07
N GLY A 66 -1.28 -11.07 -10.79
CA GLY A 66 -1.77 -11.86 -9.66
C GLY A 66 -3.04 -11.31 -9.03
N ASN A 67 -3.35 -11.78 -7.85
CA ASN A 67 -4.52 -11.35 -7.08
C ASN A 67 -4.20 -10.08 -6.29
N VAL A 68 -5.06 -9.09 -6.35
CA VAL A 68 -4.91 -7.83 -5.62
C VAL A 68 -6.04 -7.70 -4.61
N PHE A 69 -5.68 -7.56 -3.35
CA PHE A 69 -6.57 -7.40 -2.21
C PHE A 69 -6.37 -6.03 -1.59
N GLY A 70 -7.43 -5.51 -1.00
CA GLY A 70 -7.37 -4.29 -0.22
C GLY A 70 -8.05 -4.43 1.13
N ILE A 71 -7.59 -3.71 2.13
CA ILE A 71 -8.24 -3.58 3.42
C ILE A 71 -8.30 -2.12 3.84
N ASP A 72 -9.47 -1.69 4.30
CA ASP A 72 -9.70 -0.36 4.87
C ASP A 72 -10.63 -0.47 6.08
N CYS A 73 -10.44 0.40 7.06
CA CYS A 73 -11.27 0.41 8.27
C CYS A 73 -12.70 0.93 8.03
N SER A 74 -12.96 1.59 6.90
CA SER A 74 -14.27 2.15 6.58
C SER A 74 -14.55 2.19 5.07
N ILE A 75 -15.80 1.94 4.69
CA ILE A 75 -16.28 2.17 3.31
C ILE A 75 -16.35 3.68 3.01
N LYS A 76 -16.71 4.49 4.00
CA LYS A 76 -16.84 5.94 3.90
C LYS A 76 -16.18 6.59 5.10
N PRO A 77 -14.98 7.15 4.92
CA PRO A 77 -14.32 7.87 6.00
C PRO A 77 -15.15 9.09 6.46
N ILE A 78 -14.97 9.42 7.71
CA ILE A 78 -15.74 10.47 8.41
C ILE A 78 -15.60 11.85 7.76
N ASP A 79 -14.48 12.10 7.07
CA ASP A 79 -14.20 13.37 6.38
C ASP A 79 -14.94 13.55 5.04
N GLY A 80 -15.64 12.51 4.58
CA GLY A 80 -16.42 12.51 3.34
C GLY A 80 -15.61 12.65 2.05
N LYS A 81 -14.28 12.50 2.13
CA LYS A 81 -13.38 12.66 0.96
C LYS A 81 -13.20 11.38 0.16
N ALA A 82 -13.52 10.24 0.74
CA ALA A 82 -13.36 8.94 0.11
C ALA A 82 -14.68 8.15 0.12
N ASP A 83 -14.85 7.25 -0.83
CA ASP A 83 -15.99 6.35 -0.92
C ASP A 83 -15.62 5.08 -1.70
N LEU A 84 -15.52 3.96 -1.00
CA LEU A 84 -15.18 2.66 -1.60
C LEU A 84 -16.38 1.97 -2.27
N THR A 85 -17.59 2.52 -2.16
CA THR A 85 -18.79 1.88 -2.71
C THR A 85 -18.59 1.49 -4.17
N LYS A 86 -18.10 2.43 -5.00
CA LYS A 86 -17.87 2.16 -6.42
C LYS A 86 -16.80 1.13 -6.69
N ALA A 87 -15.74 1.07 -5.89
CA ALA A 87 -14.68 0.07 -6.02
C ALA A 87 -15.21 -1.34 -5.69
N ILE A 88 -16.06 -1.46 -4.67
CA ILE A 88 -16.72 -2.72 -4.30
C ILE A 88 -17.71 -3.16 -5.39
N GLU A 89 -18.54 -2.24 -5.91
CA GLU A 89 -19.48 -2.52 -7.02
C GLU A 89 -18.76 -2.99 -8.29
N ASP A 90 -17.57 -2.47 -8.57
CA ASP A 90 -16.73 -2.88 -9.69
C ASP A 90 -16.04 -4.24 -9.49
N GLY A 91 -16.24 -4.88 -8.34
CA GLY A 91 -15.77 -6.23 -8.04
C GLY A 91 -14.33 -6.32 -7.57
N LEU A 92 -13.75 -5.24 -7.03
CA LEU A 92 -12.43 -5.32 -6.38
C LEU A 92 -12.51 -6.10 -5.07
N TYR A 93 -11.48 -6.88 -4.76
CA TYR A 93 -11.39 -7.64 -3.51
C TYR A 93 -11.05 -6.72 -2.33
N ILE A 94 -12.08 -6.19 -1.68
CA ILE A 94 -11.95 -5.23 -0.57
C ILE A 94 -12.53 -5.85 0.71
N SER A 95 -11.72 -5.85 1.76
CA SER A 95 -12.12 -6.21 3.13
C SER A 95 -12.32 -4.93 3.94
N ILE A 96 -13.38 -4.91 4.76
CA ILE A 96 -13.61 -3.81 5.69
C ILE A 96 -13.22 -4.27 7.08
N GLY A 97 -12.09 -3.78 7.57
CA GLY A 97 -11.50 -4.18 8.84
C GLY A 97 -10.28 -3.32 9.19
N ASP A 98 -9.84 -3.44 10.42
CA ASP A 98 -8.67 -2.72 10.95
C ASP A 98 -7.42 -3.59 10.81
N ALA A 99 -6.48 -3.17 9.96
CA ALA A 99 -5.22 -3.90 9.74
C ALA A 99 -4.33 -3.96 11.00
N THR A 100 -4.55 -3.08 11.99
CA THR A 100 -3.88 -3.15 13.29
C THR A 100 -4.52 -4.15 14.24
N ASN A 101 -5.65 -4.78 13.84
CA ASN A 101 -6.33 -5.81 14.63
C ASN A 101 -6.00 -7.21 14.07
N PRO A 102 -5.26 -8.05 14.81
CA PRO A 102 -4.89 -9.38 14.31
C PRO A 102 -6.10 -10.29 14.02
N ARG A 103 -7.25 -10.08 14.69
CA ARG A 103 -8.48 -10.86 14.43
C ARG A 103 -9.08 -10.50 13.07
N ASP A 104 -8.99 -9.25 12.62
CA ASP A 104 -9.50 -8.84 11.31
C ASP A 104 -8.59 -9.41 10.20
N ILE A 105 -7.27 -9.38 10.39
CA ILE A 105 -6.31 -9.99 9.47
C ILE A 105 -6.54 -11.51 9.37
N GLU A 106 -6.66 -12.21 10.49
CA GLU A 106 -6.99 -13.63 10.52
C GLU A 106 -8.31 -13.93 9.80
N ARG A 107 -9.38 -13.17 10.13
CA ARG A 107 -10.71 -13.35 9.54
C ARG A 107 -10.73 -13.28 8.03
N TYR A 108 -9.97 -12.36 7.42
CA TYR A 108 -10.02 -12.12 5.98
C TYR A 108 -8.94 -12.86 5.21
N TYR A 109 -7.81 -13.17 5.84
CA TYR A 109 -6.61 -13.63 5.14
C TYR A 109 -6.01 -14.91 5.73
N GLU A 110 -6.74 -15.65 6.59
CA GLU A 110 -6.30 -16.95 7.08
C GLU A 110 -5.91 -17.87 5.91
N GLY A 111 -4.73 -18.48 6.01
CA GLY A 111 -4.19 -19.38 4.98
C GLY A 111 -3.60 -18.69 3.75
N LEU A 112 -3.71 -17.36 3.60
CA LEU A 112 -3.05 -16.62 2.53
C LEU A 112 -1.61 -16.27 2.91
N LYS A 113 -0.76 -16.15 1.87
CA LYS A 113 0.57 -15.55 1.96
C LYS A 113 0.65 -14.45 0.90
N PHE A 114 1.19 -13.29 1.28
CA PHE A 114 1.35 -12.14 0.40
C PHE A 114 2.78 -12.04 -0.13
N ASP A 115 2.91 -11.79 -1.41
CA ASP A 115 4.18 -11.49 -2.08
C ASP A 115 4.54 -10.02 -1.99
N VAL A 116 3.52 -9.16 -1.97
CA VAL A 116 3.65 -7.71 -1.82
C VAL A 116 2.61 -7.20 -0.83
N VAL A 117 3.05 -6.42 0.14
CA VAL A 117 2.16 -5.61 0.99
C VAL A 117 2.55 -4.15 0.85
N ILE A 118 1.56 -3.28 0.63
CA ILE A 118 1.70 -1.83 0.58
C ILE A 118 0.84 -1.25 1.70
N ASP A 119 1.49 -0.67 2.70
CA ASP A 119 0.85 -0.04 3.85
C ASP A 119 0.80 1.47 3.64
N ASP A 120 -0.35 1.95 3.20
CA ASP A 120 -0.73 3.34 2.98
C ASP A 120 -1.93 3.69 3.89
N GLY A 121 -1.87 3.21 5.14
CA GLY A 121 -2.98 3.24 6.09
C GLY A 121 -3.07 4.52 6.92
N SER A 122 -2.94 4.40 8.24
CA SER A 122 -3.20 5.52 9.18
C SER A 122 -2.10 6.58 9.22
N HIS A 123 -0.91 6.32 8.66
CA HIS A 123 0.32 7.13 8.75
C HIS A 123 0.77 7.42 10.20
N ASN A 124 0.18 6.73 11.17
CA ASN A 124 0.66 6.72 12.54
C ASN A 124 1.75 5.66 12.67
N ILE A 125 2.93 6.03 13.13
CA ILE A 125 4.09 5.14 13.18
C ILE A 125 3.86 3.92 14.07
N GLU A 126 3.17 4.08 15.19
CA GLU A 126 2.83 2.98 16.08
C GLU A 126 1.91 1.96 15.39
N ASP A 127 0.95 2.43 14.59
CA ASP A 127 0.07 1.57 13.80
C ASP A 127 0.85 0.89 12.66
N GLN A 128 1.69 1.62 11.93
CA GLN A 128 2.53 1.08 10.84
C GLN A 128 3.43 -0.05 11.36
N VAL A 129 4.13 0.15 12.47
CA VAL A 129 4.97 -0.86 13.12
C VAL A 129 4.14 -2.06 13.57
N LYS A 130 2.97 -1.83 14.18
CA LYS A 130 2.06 -2.87 14.64
C LYS A 130 1.52 -3.70 13.49
N THR A 131 1.06 -3.06 12.42
CA THR A 131 0.53 -3.72 11.22
C THR A 131 1.60 -4.59 10.56
N HIS A 132 2.82 -4.06 10.38
CA HIS A 132 3.94 -4.85 9.89
C HIS A 132 4.22 -6.07 10.78
N TYR A 133 4.22 -5.91 12.12
CA TYR A 133 4.43 -7.02 13.05
C TYR A 133 3.36 -8.11 12.92
N ILE A 134 2.10 -7.75 12.71
CA ILE A 134 1.00 -8.70 12.49
C ILE A 134 1.17 -9.41 11.14
N LEU A 135 1.43 -8.66 10.08
CA LEU A 135 1.44 -9.18 8.72
C LEU A 135 2.73 -9.93 8.34
N LYS A 136 3.82 -9.81 9.10
CA LYS A 136 5.06 -10.56 8.82
C LYS A 136 4.85 -12.08 8.74
N ASP A 137 3.89 -12.61 9.50
CA ASP A 137 3.55 -14.03 9.48
C ASP A 137 2.71 -14.43 8.27
N TYR A 138 2.11 -13.45 7.59
CA TYR A 138 1.36 -13.60 6.34
C TYR A 138 2.22 -13.34 5.09
N MET A 139 3.50 -13.04 5.25
CA MET A 139 4.41 -12.81 4.13
C MET A 139 4.93 -14.13 3.56
N ALA A 140 5.00 -14.23 2.22
CA ALA A 140 5.64 -15.34 1.51
C ALA A 140 7.17 -15.23 1.55
N GLU A 141 7.88 -16.30 1.23
CA GLU A 141 9.34 -16.23 1.00
C GLU A 141 9.64 -15.43 -0.27
N GLY A 142 10.63 -14.54 -0.20
CA GLY A 142 10.98 -13.63 -1.28
C GLY A 142 9.98 -12.48 -1.48
N SER A 143 9.17 -12.19 -0.48
CA SER A 143 8.17 -11.11 -0.49
C SER A 143 8.74 -9.76 -0.10
N ILE A 144 7.93 -8.70 -0.31
CA ILE A 144 8.26 -7.32 0.05
C ILE A 144 7.09 -6.67 0.79
N TYR A 145 7.40 -5.99 1.90
CA TYR A 145 6.47 -5.14 2.66
C TYR A 145 6.95 -3.69 2.57
N ILE A 146 6.08 -2.78 2.15
CA ILE A 146 6.40 -1.38 1.91
C ILE A 146 5.47 -0.54 2.78
N ILE A 147 6.03 0.36 3.57
CA ILE A 147 5.29 1.34 4.35
C ILE A 147 5.49 2.70 3.71
N GLU A 148 4.39 3.40 3.41
CA GLU A 148 4.38 4.75 2.85
C GLU A 148 4.27 5.82 3.96
N ASP A 149 4.59 7.05 3.60
CA ASP A 149 4.27 8.27 4.35
C ASP A 149 4.80 8.27 5.80
N ILE A 150 6.08 7.90 5.94
CA ILE A 150 6.72 7.87 7.26
C ILE A 150 6.96 9.28 7.77
N GLN A 151 6.21 9.65 8.79
CA GLN A 151 6.36 10.91 9.48
C GLN A 151 7.50 10.84 10.49
N ASP A 152 8.22 11.97 10.66
CA ASP A 152 9.25 12.13 11.70
C ASP A 152 10.34 11.03 11.72
N ILE A 153 10.75 10.57 10.51
CA ILE A 153 11.71 9.47 10.35
C ILE A 153 13.04 9.73 11.09
N ASP A 154 13.48 10.99 11.17
CA ASP A 154 14.75 11.33 11.80
C ASP A 154 14.77 10.99 13.30
N ALA A 155 13.65 11.18 13.98
CA ALA A 155 13.52 10.84 15.40
C ALA A 155 13.15 9.35 15.62
N LYS A 156 12.40 8.75 14.70
CA LYS A 156 11.73 7.46 14.91
C LYS A 156 12.29 6.29 14.07
N LYS A 157 13.36 6.50 13.29
CA LYS A 157 13.98 5.44 12.47
C LYS A 157 14.33 4.16 13.22
N HIS A 158 14.59 4.25 14.53
CA HIS A 158 14.91 3.09 15.38
C HIS A 158 13.71 2.12 15.55
N LEU A 159 12.47 2.56 15.27
CA LEU A 159 11.28 1.72 15.31
C LEU A 159 11.16 0.81 14.07
N PHE A 160 11.85 1.13 12.99
CA PHE A 160 11.85 0.39 11.73
C PHE A 160 13.12 -0.47 11.60
N TRP A 161 13.46 -1.20 12.65
CA TRP A 161 14.62 -2.09 12.62
C TRP A 161 14.55 -3.07 11.43
N GLU A 162 15.69 -3.29 10.77
CA GLU A 162 15.86 -4.10 9.55
C GLU A 162 15.12 -3.57 8.30
N GLY A 163 14.36 -2.50 8.42
CA GLY A 163 13.74 -1.83 7.29
C GLY A 163 14.75 -0.99 6.49
N GLU A 164 14.74 -1.13 5.17
CA GLU A 164 15.46 -0.24 4.27
C GLU A 164 14.69 1.08 4.16
N ILE A 165 15.30 2.20 4.55
CA ILE A 165 14.67 3.52 4.48
C ILE A 165 15.02 4.18 3.15
N ILE A 166 14.00 4.53 2.38
CA ILE A 166 14.10 5.28 1.13
C ILE A 166 13.59 6.69 1.37
N ASP A 167 14.50 7.61 1.70
CA ASP A 167 14.17 9.01 1.95
C ASP A 167 14.13 9.79 0.63
N ARG A 168 12.96 10.26 0.26
CA ARG A 168 12.70 11.01 -0.95
C ARG A 168 12.26 12.46 -0.68
N ARG A 169 12.29 12.92 0.55
CA ARG A 169 11.84 14.25 0.98
C ARG A 169 12.45 15.40 0.14
N HIS A 170 13.66 15.20 -0.37
CA HIS A 170 14.35 16.19 -1.20
C HIS A 170 13.77 16.33 -2.62
N ILE A 171 12.97 15.36 -3.11
CA ILE A 171 12.43 15.36 -4.48
C ILE A 171 11.28 16.36 -4.62
N LYS A 172 10.34 16.33 -3.68
CA LYS A 172 9.13 17.18 -3.71
C LYS A 172 9.04 18.15 -2.52
N ASN A 173 10.08 18.23 -1.72
CA ASN A 173 10.12 19.02 -0.49
C ASN A 173 8.97 18.70 0.46
N ARG A 174 8.68 17.40 0.61
CA ARG A 174 7.61 16.90 1.42
C ARG A 174 8.15 16.12 2.62
N TYR A 175 7.70 16.44 3.83
CA TYR A 175 8.27 15.95 5.09
C TYR A 175 8.10 14.45 5.32
N ASP A 176 7.08 13.84 4.72
CA ASP A 176 6.69 12.43 4.83
C ASP A 176 6.92 11.63 3.52
N ASP A 177 7.63 12.18 2.52
CA ASP A 177 7.98 11.46 1.28
C ASP A 177 9.11 10.44 1.56
N VAL A 178 8.78 9.44 2.39
CA VAL A 178 9.69 8.41 2.90
C VAL A 178 8.99 7.07 2.87
N LEU A 179 9.68 6.06 2.34
CA LEU A 179 9.28 4.66 2.37
C LEU A 179 10.16 3.87 3.33
N VAL A 180 9.58 2.87 3.98
CA VAL A 180 10.33 1.81 4.67
C VAL A 180 10.00 0.48 4.00
N ILE A 181 11.02 -0.30 3.66
CA ILE A 181 10.90 -1.54 2.90
C ILE A 181 11.51 -2.69 3.68
N TYR A 182 10.73 -3.75 3.90
CA TYR A 182 11.17 -5.01 4.45
C TYR A 182 11.14 -6.10 3.37
N ARG A 183 12.14 -6.99 3.39
CA ARG A 183 12.20 -8.16 2.50
C ARG A 183 12.31 -9.43 3.33
N LYS A 184 11.52 -10.45 2.97
CA LYS A 184 11.54 -11.76 3.62
C LYS A 184 12.25 -12.80 2.77
#